data_df6878925e95e3e5ad9ee7382ba9d0f0
#
_entry.id   df6878925e95e3e5ad9ee7382ba9d0f0
#
_cell.length_a   1.000
_cell.length_b   1.000
_cell.length_c   1.000
_cell.angle_alpha   90.00
_cell.angle_beta   90.00
_cell.angle_gamma   90.00
#
_symmetry.space_group_name_H-M   'P 1'
#
loop_
_entity.id
_entity.type
_entity.pdbx_description
1 polymer ?
#
loop_
_entity_poly.entity_id
_entity_poly.type
_entity_poly.pdbx_seq_one_letter_code
_entity_poly.pdbx_strand_id
1 'polypeptide(L)'
;MMTNAAMASMRAYLLTSIAYAQYRSGGAYTRAEIETRGTMTDGRVYVTFIIDYATVGSAAVTEVQLFDKRDTLWASKKENITREDAKDGLLYRFMFAIDEV
;
A
#
# COMPACT_ATOMS: atom_id res chain seq x y z
N MET A 1 -4.42 15.35 24.12
CA MET A 1 -4.74 15.56 22.71
C MET A 1 -3.50 16.00 21.96
N MET A 2 -3.24 15.39 20.80
CA MET A 2 -2.08 15.74 19.99
C MET A 2 -2.30 17.05 19.23
N THR A 3 -1.24 17.83 19.07
CA THR A 3 -1.30 19.04 18.25
C THR A 3 -1.35 18.70 16.77
N ASN A 4 -1.75 19.67 15.95
CA ASN A 4 -1.72 19.51 14.49
C ASN A 4 -0.29 19.26 14.01
N ALA A 5 0.71 19.88 14.62
CA ALA A 5 2.11 19.66 14.27
C ALA A 5 2.55 18.22 14.57
N ALA A 6 2.13 17.66 15.70
CA ALA A 6 2.44 16.28 16.07
C ALA A 6 1.78 15.29 15.10
N MET A 7 0.52 15.52 14.73
CA MET A 7 -0.19 14.69 13.79
C MET A 7 0.48 14.72 12.40
N ALA A 8 0.89 15.91 11.95
CA ALA A 8 1.60 16.06 10.69
C ALA A 8 2.94 15.31 10.71
N SER A 9 3.66 15.35 11.82
CA SER A 9 4.92 14.61 11.98
C SER A 9 4.70 13.10 11.92
N MET A 10 3.64 12.61 12.52
CA MET A 10 3.32 11.18 12.48
C MET A 10 2.96 10.73 11.08
N ARG A 11 2.20 11.55 10.32
CA ARG A 11 1.88 11.24 8.93
C ARG A 11 3.15 11.19 8.08
N ALA A 12 4.03 12.17 8.24
CA ALA A 12 5.30 12.23 7.51
C ALA A 12 6.17 11.02 7.84
N TYR A 13 6.26 10.66 9.12
CA TYR A 13 7.02 9.48 9.55
C TYR A 13 6.47 8.21 8.88
N LEU A 14 5.16 8.02 8.90
CA LEU A 14 4.53 6.85 8.30
C LEU A 14 4.84 6.76 6.80
N LEU A 15 4.68 7.88 6.09
CA LEU A 15 4.91 7.93 4.65
C LEU A 15 6.37 7.61 4.29
N THR A 16 7.34 8.10 5.07
CA THR A 16 8.75 7.87 4.80
C THR A 16 9.22 6.49 5.26
N SER A 17 8.51 5.87 6.19
CA SER A 17 8.89 4.55 6.71
C SER A 17 8.53 3.41 5.76
N ILE A 18 7.49 3.56 4.96
CA ILE A 18 7.08 2.54 4.00
C ILE A 18 8.08 2.53 2.85
N ALA A 19 8.77 1.40 2.66
CA ALA A 19 9.83 1.28 1.67
C ALA A 19 9.33 0.65 0.36
N TYR A 20 8.51 -0.39 0.46
CA TYR A 20 8.00 -1.07 -0.72
C TYR A 20 6.71 -1.82 -0.40
N ALA A 21 6.02 -2.24 -1.44
CA ALA A 21 4.83 -3.06 -1.34
C ALA A 21 5.12 -4.47 -1.86
N GLN A 22 4.23 -5.39 -1.53
CA GLN A 22 4.26 -6.75 -2.03
C GLN A 22 2.83 -7.23 -2.18
N TYR A 23 2.56 -7.99 -3.22
CA TYR A 23 1.24 -8.57 -3.39
C TYR A 23 1.35 -10.06 -3.68
N ARG A 24 0.33 -10.80 -3.26
CA ARG A 24 0.28 -12.25 -3.42
C ARG A 24 -0.68 -12.63 -4.52
N SER A 25 -0.22 -13.49 -5.42
CA SER A 25 -1.04 -14.02 -6.51
C SER A 25 -0.63 -15.46 -6.78
N GLY A 26 -1.61 -16.38 -6.79
CA GLY A 26 -1.35 -17.78 -7.07
C GLY A 26 -0.35 -18.45 -6.13
N GLY A 27 -0.28 -18.01 -4.87
CA GLY A 27 0.65 -18.52 -3.88
C GLY A 27 2.05 -17.93 -3.93
N ALA A 28 2.33 -17.05 -4.89
CA ALA A 28 3.62 -16.37 -5.03
C ALA A 28 3.50 -14.90 -4.66
N TYR A 29 4.56 -14.34 -4.08
CA TYR A 29 4.63 -12.92 -3.76
C TYR A 29 5.43 -12.17 -4.79
N THR A 30 4.98 -10.98 -5.15
CA THR A 30 5.67 -10.09 -6.08
C THR A 30 5.88 -8.74 -5.41
N ARG A 31 7.12 -8.27 -5.41
CA ARG A 31 7.47 -6.95 -4.87
C ARG A 31 7.08 -5.85 -5.86
N ALA A 32 6.56 -4.74 -5.34
CA ALA A 32 6.24 -3.55 -6.11
C ALA A 32 6.85 -2.32 -5.45
N GLU A 33 7.41 -1.44 -6.26
CA GLU A 33 7.94 -0.18 -5.76
C GLU A 33 6.79 0.80 -5.51
N ILE A 34 6.97 1.70 -4.54
CA ILE A 34 5.98 2.74 -4.25
C ILE A 34 6.05 3.80 -5.35
N GLU A 35 4.92 4.02 -6.02
CA GLU A 35 4.81 5.00 -7.10
C GLU A 35 4.61 6.41 -6.57
N THR A 36 3.64 6.58 -5.66
CA THR A 36 3.35 7.88 -5.06
C THR A 36 3.05 7.74 -3.58
N ARG A 37 3.24 8.84 -2.86
CA ARG A 37 2.94 8.96 -1.43
C ARG A 37 2.28 10.31 -1.20
N GLY A 38 1.32 10.37 -0.30
CA GLY A 38 0.68 11.66 -0.04
C GLY A 38 -0.30 11.62 1.11
N THR A 39 -0.90 12.79 1.34
CA THR A 39 -1.92 12.98 2.36
C THR A 39 -3.19 13.50 1.70
N MET A 40 -4.31 12.88 2.04
CA MET A 40 -5.61 13.30 1.54
C MET A 40 -6.12 14.51 2.34
N THR A 41 -7.10 15.23 1.77
CA THR A 41 -7.65 16.42 2.41
C THR A 41 -8.29 16.13 3.77
N ASP A 42 -8.76 14.91 4.00
CA ASP A 42 -9.34 14.50 5.28
C ASP A 42 -8.29 14.02 6.30
N GLY A 43 -7.00 14.12 5.97
CA GLY A 43 -5.90 13.75 6.85
C GLY A 43 -5.43 12.31 6.75
N ARG A 44 -6.11 11.46 5.98
CA ARG A 44 -5.62 10.10 5.73
C ARG A 44 -4.37 10.16 4.86
N VAL A 45 -3.45 9.23 5.07
CA VAL A 45 -2.26 9.12 4.24
C VAL A 45 -2.39 7.93 3.31
N TYR A 46 -1.71 8.00 2.17
CA TYR A 46 -1.79 6.92 1.19
C TYR A 46 -0.44 6.67 0.53
N VAL A 47 -0.27 5.44 0.06
CA VAL A 47 0.79 5.06 -0.87
C VAL A 47 0.13 4.34 -2.03
N THR A 48 0.72 4.47 -3.23
CA THR A 48 0.24 3.74 -4.41
C THR A 48 1.35 2.88 -4.98
N PHE A 49 0.97 1.79 -5.59
CA PHE A 49 1.88 0.93 -6.32
C PHE A 49 1.11 0.22 -7.43
N ILE A 50 1.82 -0.33 -8.40
CA ILE A 50 1.20 -0.98 -9.55
C ILE A 50 1.22 -2.49 -9.37
N ILE A 51 0.06 -3.11 -9.56
CA ILE A 51 -0.08 -4.55 -9.67
C ILE A 51 0.04 -4.89 -11.15
N ASP A 52 1.13 -5.58 -11.51
CA ASP A 52 1.45 -5.89 -12.90
C ASP A 52 0.91 -7.27 -13.29
N TYR A 53 -0.14 -7.27 -14.08
CA TYR A 53 -0.76 -8.51 -14.52
C TYR A 53 0.07 -9.29 -15.54
N ALA A 54 1.05 -8.68 -16.16
CA ALA A 54 2.01 -9.43 -16.98
C ALA A 54 2.81 -10.41 -16.12
N THR A 55 3.05 -10.04 -14.85
CA THR A 55 3.76 -10.90 -13.90
C THR A 55 2.84 -11.96 -13.29
N VAL A 56 1.62 -11.56 -12.87
CA VAL A 56 0.72 -12.46 -12.13
C VAL A 56 -0.16 -13.33 -13.03
N GLY A 57 -0.25 -13.00 -14.32
CA GLY A 57 -1.07 -13.77 -15.27
C GLY A 57 -2.55 -13.66 -14.96
N SER A 58 -3.25 -14.80 -14.94
CA SER A 58 -4.69 -14.85 -14.71
C SER A 58 -5.07 -15.08 -13.24
N ALA A 59 -4.10 -15.27 -12.36
CA ALA A 59 -4.38 -15.52 -10.94
C ALA A 59 -4.87 -14.23 -10.25
N ALA A 60 -5.82 -14.38 -9.33
CA ALA A 60 -6.30 -13.26 -8.54
C ALA A 60 -5.25 -12.80 -7.54
N VAL A 61 -5.19 -11.49 -7.29
CA VAL A 61 -4.39 -10.93 -6.20
C VAL A 61 -5.21 -11.06 -4.91
N THR A 62 -4.69 -11.78 -3.95
CA THR A 62 -5.42 -12.15 -2.72
C THR A 62 -4.96 -11.40 -1.50
N GLU A 63 -3.82 -10.75 -1.56
CA GLU A 63 -3.28 -10.00 -0.44
C GLU A 63 -2.34 -8.91 -0.93
N VAL A 64 -2.37 -7.75 -0.26
CA VAL A 64 -1.41 -6.67 -0.46
C VAL A 64 -0.75 -6.37 0.88
N GLN A 65 0.55 -6.06 0.85
CA GLN A 65 1.36 -5.84 2.04
C GLN A 65 2.27 -4.65 1.84
N LEU A 66 2.60 -3.98 2.95
CA LEU A 66 3.56 -2.88 2.97
C LEU A 66 4.68 -3.21 3.94
N PHE A 67 5.91 -2.94 3.53
CA PHE A 67 7.12 -3.22 4.30
C PHE A 67 7.94 -1.95 4.51
N ASP A 68 8.67 -1.90 5.62
CA ASP A 68 9.61 -0.81 5.90
C ASP A 68 11.01 -1.13 5.35
N LYS A 69 11.96 -0.23 5.60
CA LYS A 69 13.35 -0.37 5.12
C LYS A 69 14.09 -1.55 5.74
N ARG A 70 13.58 -2.11 6.83
CA ARG A 70 14.17 -3.26 7.52
C ARG A 70 13.48 -4.56 7.14
N ASP A 71 12.65 -4.53 6.09
CA ASP A 71 11.86 -5.68 5.64
C ASP A 71 10.86 -6.17 6.70
N THR A 72 10.41 -5.26 7.57
CA THR A 72 9.39 -5.56 8.56
C THR A 72 8.02 -5.29 7.96
N LEU A 73 7.10 -6.24 8.10
CA LEU A 73 5.73 -6.08 7.65
C LEU A 73 5.02 -5.01 8.48
N TRP A 74 4.57 -3.95 7.80
CA TRP A 74 3.87 -2.83 8.43
C TRP A 74 2.37 -2.96 8.36
N ALA A 75 1.87 -3.39 7.21
CA ALA A 75 0.43 -3.49 6.99
C ALA A 75 0.14 -4.60 6.00
N SER A 76 -1.00 -5.23 6.16
CA SER A 76 -1.48 -6.29 5.29
C SER A 76 -2.97 -6.16 5.12
N LYS A 77 -3.46 -6.40 3.91
CA LYS A 77 -4.89 -6.36 3.62
C LYS A 77 -5.23 -7.49 2.66
N LYS A 78 -6.27 -8.24 2.99
CA LYS A 78 -6.79 -9.27 2.08
C LYS A 78 -7.61 -8.60 0.98
N GLU A 79 -7.44 -9.09 -0.24
CA GLU A 79 -8.14 -8.57 -1.40
C GLU A 79 -8.59 -9.73 -2.28
N ASN A 80 -9.38 -9.39 -3.28
CA ASN A 80 -9.76 -10.31 -4.34
C ASN A 80 -9.83 -9.51 -5.65
N ILE A 81 -8.66 -9.29 -6.25
CA ILE A 81 -8.54 -8.47 -7.45
C ILE A 81 -8.24 -9.40 -8.62
N THR A 82 -9.10 -9.42 -9.62
CA THR A 82 -8.94 -10.25 -10.79
C THR A 82 -8.43 -9.42 -11.96
N ARG A 83 -7.88 -10.11 -12.97
CA ARG A 83 -7.40 -9.46 -14.20
C ARG A 83 -8.54 -8.76 -14.96
N GLU A 84 -9.77 -9.18 -14.75
CA GLU A 84 -10.94 -8.55 -15.36
C GLU A 84 -11.15 -7.12 -14.89
N ASP A 85 -10.65 -6.79 -13.69
CA ASP A 85 -10.74 -5.45 -13.14
C ASP A 85 -9.78 -4.46 -13.85
N ALA A 86 -8.70 -4.98 -14.48
CA ALA A 86 -7.74 -4.20 -15.24
C ALA A 86 -7.02 -5.10 -16.24
N LYS A 87 -6.72 -4.58 -17.44
CA LYS A 87 -6.16 -5.39 -18.52
C LYS A 87 -4.64 -5.57 -18.42
N ASP A 88 -3.91 -4.49 -18.14
CA ASP A 88 -2.45 -4.47 -18.19
C ASP A 88 -1.80 -4.26 -16.84
N GLY A 89 -2.53 -3.68 -15.93
CA GLY A 89 -2.06 -3.40 -14.59
C GLY A 89 -3.09 -2.56 -13.84
N LEU A 90 -2.95 -2.50 -12.53
CA LEU A 90 -3.84 -1.76 -11.66
C LEU A 90 -3.03 -0.89 -10.71
N LEU A 91 -3.35 0.41 -10.67
CA LEU A 91 -2.80 1.29 -9.64
C LEU A 91 -3.56 1.05 -8.35
N TYR A 92 -2.89 0.46 -7.38
CA TYR A 92 -3.49 0.18 -6.08
C TYR A 92 -3.15 1.27 -5.09
N ARG A 93 -4.14 1.75 -4.35
CA ARG A 93 -3.96 2.76 -3.30
C ARG A 93 -4.22 2.13 -1.94
N PHE A 94 -3.20 2.16 -1.08
CA PHE A 94 -3.32 1.71 0.30
C PHE A 94 -3.42 2.95 1.19
N MET A 95 -4.52 3.06 1.95
CA MET A 95 -4.79 4.25 2.77
C MET A 95 -4.76 3.91 4.25
N PHE A 96 -4.30 4.88 5.04
CA PHE A 96 -4.23 4.77 6.50
C PHE A 96 -4.90 5.97 7.14
N ALA A 97 -5.56 5.73 8.27
CA ALA A 97 -6.00 6.79 9.17
C ALA A 97 -5.17 6.75 10.44
N ILE A 98 -4.77 7.90 10.93
CA ILE A 98 -4.11 8.04 12.23
C ILE A 98 -5.12 8.66 13.17
N ASP A 99 -5.61 7.87 14.12
CA ASP A 99 -6.65 8.28 15.03
C ASP A 99 -6.12 8.41 16.44
N GLU A 100 -6.57 9.44 17.14
CA GLU A 100 -6.36 9.55 18.59
C GLU A 100 -7.40 8.72 19.32
N VAL A 101 -6.95 8.06 20.36
CA VAL A 101 -7.82 7.22 21.20
C VAL A 101 -8.05 7.92 22.54
#